data_3d4d9dcc8869befb0f09d26d9e0e4583
#
_entry.id   3d4d9dcc8869befb0f09d26d9e0e4583
#
_cell.length_a   1.000
_cell.length_b   1.000
_cell.length_c   1.000
_cell.angle_alpha   90.00
_cell.angle_beta   90.00
_cell.angle_gamma   90.00
#
_symmetry.space_group_name_H-M   'P 1'
#
loop_
_entity.id
_entity.type
_entity.pdbx_description
1 polymer ?
#
loop_
_entity_poly.entity_id
_entity_poly.type
_entity_poly.pdbx_seq_one_letter_code
_entity_poly.pdbx_strand_id
1 'polypeptide(L)'
;MSYINESVIYNIYPLGWCGAPKQNDGQLVYRLDKIYDWIPHFKKMSINCIVFNPLFESSFHGYDTIDYKKVDCRLGDNESFKKICKTLHENGIKIILDGVFNHVGRDFFAFKDVQQNLQNSQYCGWFQNLGFWGSSPKGDPFTYEGWAGHYDLVKLNLQNQDVVNYLLGAAEFWIDEFDIDGLRLDAADVIDIEFFKKLRNTCKSKKPDFWLYGELTHGDYNHWANSETLDSATNYECYKGIYSSHNDHNYFEIAHSLNRQFANGGIYRNIYTYNFVDNHDVNRIASSLKDKNHLNNVYTLMYTMPGVPSIYYGSEYGIEGMRTNHSDYELRPCLDLDSIPNPNYKLFDHIVKLGKIRLALEALKYGDFANVKIMNEKLVYKRWTNNQTVFVAFNLTDHDEWIDFDTGCNAKLTDVLNDNEVIDVNGYYNLYMKPYSARILVVNDGSFKVDFSDNSTEEITKPVENTESTDAQVEEQHFYTEVKPGKYRHFKGNEYEVIGTALHSETGEKLVVYKALYNDGGLWVRPYDMFKEIIEKDGKKFRDSLRLINTL
;
A
#
# COMPACT_ATOMS: atom_id res chain seq x y z
N MET A 1 7.24 2.77 23.73
CA MET A 1 6.82 1.56 22.97
C MET A 1 7.00 1.90 21.51
N SER A 2 7.47 0.99 20.71
CA SER A 2 7.63 1.24 19.26
C SER A 2 6.23 1.42 18.62
N TYR A 3 6.08 2.38 17.71
CA TYR A 3 4.82 2.60 16.96
C TYR A 3 4.42 1.41 16.09
N ILE A 4 5.32 0.46 15.85
CA ILE A 4 5.13 -0.70 14.96
C ILE A 4 3.84 -1.47 15.29
N ASN A 5 3.65 -1.84 16.57
CA ASN A 5 2.47 -2.60 17.00
C ASN A 5 1.16 -1.81 16.94
N GLU A 6 1.25 -0.47 16.98
CA GLU A 6 0.12 0.44 16.85
C GLU A 6 -0.25 0.69 15.38
N SER A 7 0.54 0.17 14.42
CA SER A 7 0.34 0.47 13.01
C SER A 7 -0.78 -0.36 12.39
N VAL A 8 -1.55 0.32 11.55
CA VAL A 8 -2.40 -0.22 10.48
C VAL A 8 -1.89 0.36 9.19
N ILE A 9 -1.40 -0.50 8.31
CA ILE A 9 -0.59 -0.09 7.16
C ILE A 9 -1.43 -0.03 5.89
N TYR A 10 -1.15 0.97 5.05
CA TYR A 10 -1.60 1.03 3.67
C TYR A 10 -0.39 1.01 2.73
N ASN A 11 -0.31 0.00 1.87
CA ASN A 11 0.81 -0.18 0.96
C ASN A 11 0.45 0.32 -0.43
N ILE A 12 1.26 1.21 -0.98
CA ILE A 12 1.06 1.87 -2.27
C ILE A 12 2.23 1.54 -3.20
N TYR A 13 1.94 1.08 -4.42
CA TYR A 13 2.89 1.06 -5.52
C TYR A 13 2.70 2.35 -6.35
N PRO A 14 3.56 3.38 -6.15
CA PRO A 14 3.26 4.76 -6.58
C PRO A 14 3.09 4.90 -8.09
N LEU A 15 3.98 4.31 -8.90
CA LEU A 15 3.93 4.43 -10.36
C LEU A 15 2.61 3.89 -10.93
N GLY A 16 2.14 2.74 -10.43
CA GLY A 16 0.86 2.17 -10.84
C GLY A 16 -0.32 3.00 -10.30
N TRP A 17 -0.35 3.23 -8.99
CA TRP A 17 -1.42 3.96 -8.32
C TRP A 17 -1.67 5.34 -8.93
N CYS A 18 -0.61 6.04 -9.33
CA CYS A 18 -0.66 7.34 -9.98
C CYS A 18 -0.92 7.28 -11.50
N GLY A 19 -0.97 6.11 -12.12
CA GLY A 19 -1.10 5.98 -13.58
C GLY A 19 0.09 6.57 -14.34
N ALA A 20 1.30 6.44 -13.78
CA ALA A 20 2.52 6.92 -14.42
C ALA A 20 2.84 6.11 -15.69
N PRO A 21 3.48 6.71 -16.71
CA PRO A 21 3.93 5.97 -17.89
C PRO A 21 4.88 4.83 -17.49
N LYS A 22 4.78 3.69 -18.17
CA LYS A 22 5.64 2.52 -17.90
C LYS A 22 7.12 2.85 -18.03
N GLN A 23 7.48 3.52 -19.14
CA GLN A 23 8.84 4.00 -19.36
C GLN A 23 8.94 5.45 -18.87
N ASN A 24 10.05 5.75 -18.20
CA ASN A 24 10.35 7.10 -17.79
C ASN A 24 10.62 7.96 -19.03
N ASP A 25 9.81 8.97 -19.23
CA ASP A 25 9.90 9.91 -20.35
C ASP A 25 10.66 11.21 -20.00
N GLY A 26 11.16 11.31 -18.77
CA GLY A 26 11.90 12.47 -18.25
C GLY A 26 11.02 13.69 -17.97
N GLN A 27 9.69 13.58 -18.09
CA GLN A 27 8.78 14.70 -17.83
C GLN A 27 8.44 14.78 -16.34
N LEU A 28 8.63 15.96 -15.76
CA LEU A 28 8.21 16.23 -14.40
C LEU A 28 6.69 16.42 -14.33
N VAL A 29 6.01 15.52 -13.63
CA VAL A 29 4.55 15.61 -13.39
C VAL A 29 4.24 15.23 -11.95
N TYR A 30 3.57 16.09 -11.22
CA TYR A 30 3.23 15.93 -9.79
C TYR A 30 2.02 14.99 -9.58
N ARG A 31 2.13 13.74 -10.06
CA ARG A 31 1.03 12.76 -9.96
C ARG A 31 0.79 12.28 -8.52
N LEU A 32 1.83 12.28 -7.69
CA LEU A 32 1.73 11.83 -6.30
C LEU A 32 0.91 12.79 -5.42
N ASP A 33 0.70 14.04 -5.86
CA ASP A 33 -0.09 15.04 -5.12
C ASP A 33 -1.55 14.58 -4.90
N LYS A 34 -2.05 13.63 -5.69
CA LYS A 34 -3.38 13.02 -5.44
C LYS A 34 -3.51 12.41 -4.03
N ILE A 35 -2.40 12.14 -3.34
CA ILE A 35 -2.42 11.59 -1.98
C ILE A 35 -3.16 12.49 -0.99
N TYR A 36 -3.14 13.80 -1.19
CA TYR A 36 -3.87 14.74 -0.34
C TYR A 36 -5.38 14.45 -0.30
N ASP A 37 -5.95 14.04 -1.42
CA ASP A 37 -7.38 13.69 -1.52
C ASP A 37 -7.69 12.31 -0.90
N TRP A 38 -6.65 11.48 -0.66
CA TRP A 38 -6.78 10.17 -0.03
C TRP A 38 -6.63 10.20 1.50
N ILE A 39 -6.16 11.29 2.09
CA ILE A 39 -5.98 11.39 3.55
C ILE A 39 -7.29 11.10 4.32
N PRO A 40 -8.48 11.61 3.92
CA PRO A 40 -9.74 11.24 4.58
C PRO A 40 -10.04 9.74 4.51
N HIS A 41 -9.75 9.11 3.37
CA HIS A 41 -9.91 7.68 3.18
C HIS A 41 -9.00 6.89 4.14
N PHE A 42 -7.72 7.27 4.26
CA PHE A 42 -6.79 6.67 5.21
C PHE A 42 -7.29 6.79 6.65
N LYS A 43 -7.71 7.98 7.06
CA LYS A 43 -8.27 8.22 8.41
C LYS A 43 -9.50 7.36 8.67
N LYS A 44 -10.43 7.26 7.71
CA LYS A 44 -11.64 6.43 7.83
C LYS A 44 -11.30 4.96 8.07
N MET A 45 -10.27 4.44 7.42
CA MET A 45 -9.77 3.07 7.59
C MET A 45 -8.87 2.89 8.81
N SER A 46 -8.63 3.94 9.61
CA SER A 46 -7.69 3.95 10.74
C SER A 46 -6.24 3.68 10.31
N ILE A 47 -5.88 4.01 9.06
CA ILE A 47 -4.50 3.92 8.56
C ILE A 47 -3.66 5.00 9.24
N ASN A 48 -2.56 4.58 9.86
CA ASN A 48 -1.61 5.46 10.52
C ASN A 48 -0.16 5.21 10.06
N CYS A 49 0.03 4.39 9.02
CA CYS A 49 1.32 4.15 8.39
C CYS A 49 1.14 3.85 6.90
N ILE A 50 1.90 4.52 6.04
CA ILE A 50 1.93 4.26 4.60
C ILE A 50 3.29 3.68 4.24
N VAL A 51 3.27 2.60 3.44
CA VAL A 51 4.44 2.04 2.78
C VAL A 51 4.38 2.41 1.31
N PHE A 52 5.36 3.15 0.84
CA PHE A 52 5.57 3.40 -0.58
C PHE A 52 6.55 2.37 -1.14
N ASN A 53 6.10 1.55 -2.10
CA ASN A 53 7.02 0.80 -2.96
C ASN A 53 7.89 1.78 -3.77
N PRO A 54 8.85 1.36 -4.59
CA PRO A 54 9.90 2.25 -5.08
C PRO A 54 9.40 3.60 -5.58
N LEU A 55 10.00 4.66 -5.06
CA LEU A 55 9.61 6.05 -5.29
C LEU A 55 10.66 6.84 -6.07
N PHE A 56 11.90 6.35 -6.09
CA PHE A 56 13.05 7.10 -6.63
C PHE A 56 13.23 6.88 -8.12
N GLU A 57 13.97 7.79 -8.76
CA GLU A 57 14.16 7.83 -10.21
C GLU A 57 14.56 6.47 -10.77
N SER A 58 13.81 6.00 -11.74
CA SER A 58 13.98 4.68 -12.37
C SER A 58 13.66 4.75 -13.85
N SER A 59 14.15 3.77 -14.65
CA SER A 59 13.85 3.74 -16.08
C SER A 59 12.46 3.19 -16.39
N PHE A 60 11.96 2.23 -15.57
CA PHE A 60 10.68 1.52 -15.81
C PHE A 60 9.81 1.40 -14.57
N HIS A 61 10.06 0.38 -13.75
CA HIS A 61 9.13 -0.09 -12.71
C HIS A 61 9.51 0.29 -11.29
N GLY A 62 10.48 1.18 -11.11
CA GLY A 62 10.91 1.61 -9.79
C GLY A 62 11.99 0.73 -9.15
N TYR A 63 11.97 -0.58 -9.35
CA TYR A 63 13.01 -1.49 -8.85
C TYR A 63 14.31 -1.41 -9.66
N ASP A 64 14.30 -0.79 -10.82
CA ASP A 64 15.47 -0.44 -11.64
C ASP A 64 15.97 0.99 -11.34
N THR A 65 16.26 1.24 -10.06
CA THR A 65 16.68 2.56 -9.55
C THR A 65 17.90 3.08 -10.28
N ILE A 66 17.86 4.36 -10.70
CA ILE A 66 18.97 5.06 -11.36
C ILE A 66 19.51 6.23 -10.53
N ASP A 67 18.71 6.79 -9.63
CA ASP A 67 19.15 7.81 -8.67
C ASP A 67 18.36 7.66 -7.36
N TYR A 68 19.06 7.34 -6.27
CA TYR A 68 18.47 7.15 -4.94
C TYR A 68 18.09 8.47 -4.23
N LYS A 69 18.58 9.61 -4.71
CA LYS A 69 18.37 10.91 -4.05
C LYS A 69 17.39 11.81 -4.81
N LYS A 70 16.80 11.31 -5.88
CA LYS A 70 15.84 12.03 -6.70
C LYS A 70 14.53 11.24 -6.74
N VAL A 71 13.43 11.87 -6.37
CA VAL A 71 12.09 11.32 -6.57
C VAL A 71 11.83 11.14 -8.06
N ASP A 72 11.22 10.05 -8.48
CA ASP A 72 10.91 9.76 -9.88
C ASP A 72 10.09 10.91 -10.48
N CYS A 73 10.59 11.51 -11.57
CA CYS A 73 9.98 12.68 -12.18
C CYS A 73 8.54 12.42 -12.67
N ARG A 74 8.17 11.18 -12.91
CA ARG A 74 6.79 10.78 -13.24
C ARG A 74 5.84 10.95 -12.05
N LEU A 75 6.35 11.06 -10.81
CA LEU A 75 5.58 11.18 -9.57
C LEU A 75 5.62 12.59 -9.00
N GLY A 76 6.73 13.30 -9.20
CA GLY A 76 6.98 14.63 -8.66
C GLY A 76 8.47 14.90 -8.50
N ASP A 77 8.82 15.74 -7.54
CA ASP A 77 10.19 16.07 -7.16
C ASP A 77 10.39 15.96 -5.64
N ASN A 78 11.61 16.17 -5.18
CA ASN A 78 11.96 16.10 -3.77
C ASN A 78 11.17 17.11 -2.93
N GLU A 79 10.95 18.31 -3.43
CA GLU A 79 10.23 19.36 -2.70
C GLU A 79 8.74 19.02 -2.54
N SER A 80 8.10 18.48 -3.57
CA SER A 80 6.72 18.03 -3.50
C SER A 80 6.58 16.84 -2.53
N PHE A 81 7.49 15.86 -2.60
CA PHE A 81 7.46 14.72 -1.70
C PHE A 81 7.71 15.10 -0.23
N LYS A 82 8.62 16.04 0.03
CA LYS A 82 8.83 16.60 1.37
C LYS A 82 7.57 17.23 1.96
N LYS A 83 6.80 17.97 1.13
CA LYS A 83 5.50 18.53 1.53
C LYS A 83 4.47 17.43 1.83
N ILE A 84 4.44 16.37 1.00
CA ILE A 84 3.59 15.20 1.23
C ILE A 84 3.93 14.55 2.57
N CYS A 85 5.20 14.28 2.85
CA CYS A 85 5.64 13.69 4.11
C CYS A 85 5.22 14.54 5.33
N LYS A 86 5.43 15.84 5.26
CA LYS A 86 4.99 16.76 6.31
C LYS A 86 3.47 16.69 6.54
N THR A 87 2.68 16.72 5.47
CA THR A 87 1.23 16.65 5.58
C THR A 87 0.74 15.32 6.14
N LEU A 88 1.36 14.20 5.75
CA LEU A 88 1.04 12.89 6.30
C LEU A 88 1.34 12.83 7.81
N HIS A 89 2.49 13.33 8.25
CA HIS A 89 2.85 13.42 9.66
C HIS A 89 1.90 14.32 10.46
N GLU A 90 1.50 15.47 9.92
CA GLU A 90 0.49 16.37 10.52
C GLU A 90 -0.88 15.68 10.69
N ASN A 91 -1.16 14.64 9.88
CA ASN A 91 -2.34 13.80 9.98
C ASN A 91 -2.11 12.50 10.78
N GLY A 92 -0.98 12.36 11.48
CA GLY A 92 -0.66 11.21 12.32
C GLY A 92 -0.27 9.95 11.54
N ILE A 93 0.13 10.07 10.28
CA ILE A 93 0.47 8.96 9.40
C ILE A 93 2.00 8.87 9.24
N LYS A 94 2.57 7.72 9.62
CA LYS A 94 3.98 7.37 9.46
C LYS A 94 4.31 6.96 8.02
N ILE A 95 5.57 7.12 7.63
CA ILE A 95 6.02 6.91 6.26
C ILE A 95 7.18 5.92 6.21
N ILE A 96 7.02 4.89 5.40
CA ILE A 96 8.04 3.88 5.13
C ILE A 96 8.32 3.87 3.63
N LEU A 97 9.59 3.90 3.24
CA LEU A 97 10.03 3.79 1.86
C LEU A 97 10.60 2.42 1.54
N ASP A 98 10.62 2.09 0.26
CA ASP A 98 11.24 0.86 -0.25
C ASP A 98 12.71 1.08 -0.56
N GLY A 99 13.57 0.36 0.11
CA GLY A 99 15.03 0.36 -0.08
C GLY A 99 15.45 -0.77 -1.02
N VAL A 100 15.66 -0.45 -2.29
CA VAL A 100 16.15 -1.38 -3.32
C VAL A 100 17.66 -1.37 -3.31
N PHE A 101 18.30 -2.14 -2.42
CA PHE A 101 19.74 -2.09 -2.19
C PHE A 101 20.54 -3.28 -2.75
N ASN A 102 19.84 -4.30 -3.25
CA ASN A 102 20.50 -5.46 -3.87
C ASN A 102 21.00 -5.17 -5.29
N HIS A 103 20.28 -4.32 -6.05
CA HIS A 103 20.53 -4.08 -7.47
C HIS A 103 20.14 -2.67 -7.89
N VAL A 104 20.55 -2.27 -9.08
CA VAL A 104 20.24 -0.97 -9.71
C VAL A 104 19.84 -1.16 -11.17
N GLY A 105 19.21 -0.15 -11.76
CA GLY A 105 18.96 -0.10 -13.20
C GLY A 105 20.25 0.12 -14.01
N ARG A 106 20.21 -0.21 -15.31
CA ARG A 106 21.35 -0.07 -16.21
C ARG A 106 21.73 1.40 -16.47
N ASP A 107 20.81 2.32 -16.24
CA ASP A 107 21.04 3.76 -16.36
C ASP A 107 21.64 4.40 -15.08
N PHE A 108 21.90 3.60 -14.04
CA PHE A 108 22.62 4.05 -12.85
C PHE A 108 23.99 4.62 -13.20
N PHE A 109 24.35 5.76 -12.65
CA PHE A 109 25.53 6.53 -13.05
C PHE A 109 26.84 5.72 -13.07
N ALA A 110 27.05 4.89 -12.06
CA ALA A 110 28.27 4.09 -11.95
C ALA A 110 28.31 2.95 -13.00
N PHE A 111 27.15 2.37 -13.36
CA PHE A 111 27.11 1.37 -14.42
C PHE A 111 27.28 1.99 -15.80
N LYS A 112 26.73 3.18 -16.04
CA LYS A 112 27.00 3.95 -17.28
C LYS A 112 28.46 4.30 -17.43
N ASP A 113 29.14 4.64 -16.35
CA ASP A 113 30.58 4.89 -16.41
C ASP A 113 31.36 3.61 -16.81
N VAL A 114 30.99 2.44 -16.25
CA VAL A 114 31.57 1.15 -16.68
C VAL A 114 31.31 0.87 -18.18
N GLN A 115 30.09 1.16 -18.67
CA GLN A 115 29.77 0.98 -20.10
C GLN A 115 30.62 1.86 -21.01
N GLN A 116 30.95 3.08 -20.57
CA GLN A 116 31.72 4.05 -21.34
C GLN A 116 33.23 3.83 -21.24
N ASN A 117 33.74 3.58 -20.04
CA ASN A 117 35.17 3.56 -19.73
C ASN A 117 35.74 2.13 -19.59
N LEU A 118 34.88 1.11 -19.61
CA LEU A 118 35.23 -0.30 -19.48
C LEU A 118 36.10 -0.55 -18.25
N GLN A 119 37.23 -1.26 -18.42
CA GLN A 119 38.19 -1.56 -17.34
C GLN A 119 38.86 -0.31 -16.70
N ASN A 120 38.75 0.84 -17.32
CA ASN A 120 39.30 2.10 -16.78
C ASN A 120 38.28 2.81 -15.85
N SER A 121 37.06 2.33 -15.74
CA SER A 121 36.08 2.87 -14.81
C SER A 121 36.50 2.61 -13.37
N GLN A 122 36.41 3.64 -12.53
CA GLN A 122 36.60 3.51 -11.08
C GLN A 122 35.51 2.68 -10.39
N TYR A 123 34.39 2.44 -11.08
CA TYR A 123 33.21 1.74 -10.55
C TYR A 123 33.17 0.24 -10.90
N CYS A 124 34.21 -0.33 -11.53
CA CYS A 124 34.20 -1.77 -11.85
C CYS A 124 33.97 -2.66 -10.63
N GLY A 125 34.51 -2.29 -9.46
CA GLY A 125 34.33 -3.02 -8.21
C GLY A 125 32.95 -2.88 -7.55
N TRP A 126 32.05 -2.04 -8.09
CA TRP A 126 30.73 -1.79 -7.53
C TRP A 126 29.72 -2.88 -7.87
N PHE A 127 29.99 -3.70 -8.89
CA PHE A 127 29.04 -4.68 -9.41
C PHE A 127 29.55 -6.12 -9.24
N GLN A 128 28.62 -7.02 -8.93
CA GLN A 128 28.93 -8.44 -8.74
C GLN A 128 29.33 -9.09 -10.08
N ASN A 129 30.40 -9.90 -10.02
CA ASN A 129 30.90 -10.71 -11.12
C ASN A 129 31.14 -9.92 -12.43
N LEU A 130 31.48 -8.63 -12.31
CA LEU A 130 31.85 -7.83 -13.46
C LEU A 130 33.20 -8.25 -13.99
N GLY A 131 33.29 -8.57 -15.30
CA GLY A 131 34.52 -9.07 -15.93
C GLY A 131 34.57 -8.81 -17.41
N PHE A 132 35.80 -8.53 -17.94
CA PHE A 132 36.02 -8.12 -19.33
C PHE A 132 36.48 -9.25 -20.25
N TRP A 133 36.12 -10.50 -19.91
CA TRP A 133 36.48 -11.71 -20.69
C TRP A 133 35.33 -12.29 -21.51
N GLY A 134 34.18 -11.60 -21.57
CA GLY A 134 32.99 -12.03 -22.27
C GLY A 134 32.03 -10.89 -22.54
N SER A 135 30.82 -11.21 -22.98
CA SER A 135 29.74 -10.26 -23.23
C SER A 135 28.53 -10.55 -22.37
N SER A 136 27.76 -9.52 -22.03
CA SER A 136 26.48 -9.69 -21.34
C SER A 136 25.36 -10.10 -22.31
N PRO A 137 24.26 -10.71 -21.83
CA PRO A 137 23.08 -10.96 -22.65
C PRO A 137 22.41 -9.68 -23.20
N LYS A 138 22.78 -8.51 -22.68
CA LYS A 138 22.32 -7.20 -23.16
C LYS A 138 23.26 -6.55 -24.18
N GLY A 139 24.32 -7.28 -24.60
CA GLY A 139 25.25 -6.82 -25.63
C GLY A 139 26.40 -5.95 -25.13
N ASP A 140 26.60 -5.83 -23.81
CA ASP A 140 27.78 -5.14 -23.28
C ASP A 140 29.04 -5.97 -23.55
N PRO A 141 30.22 -5.35 -23.80
CA PRO A 141 31.49 -6.06 -24.04
C PRO A 141 32.15 -6.52 -22.72
N PHE A 142 31.36 -6.84 -21.71
CA PHE A 142 31.73 -7.37 -20.40
C PHE A 142 30.60 -8.19 -19.79
N THR A 143 30.93 -9.02 -18.83
CA THR A 143 29.96 -9.79 -18.04
C THR A 143 29.66 -9.09 -16.71
N TYR A 144 28.48 -9.33 -16.14
CA TYR A 144 28.10 -8.94 -14.79
C TYR A 144 26.96 -9.83 -14.29
N GLU A 145 26.65 -9.78 -13.01
CA GLU A 145 25.52 -10.49 -12.42
C GLU A 145 24.26 -9.63 -12.45
N GLY A 146 23.15 -10.18 -13.02
CA GLY A 146 21.82 -9.61 -12.89
C GLY A 146 21.06 -10.32 -11.77
N TRP A 147 20.19 -9.60 -11.07
CA TRP A 147 19.35 -10.19 -10.03
C TRP A 147 18.40 -11.24 -10.60
N ALA A 148 18.47 -12.47 -10.05
CA ALA A 148 17.66 -13.61 -10.48
C ALA A 148 17.67 -13.86 -12.01
N GLY A 149 18.77 -13.51 -12.69
CA GLY A 149 18.90 -13.65 -14.15
C GLY A 149 18.31 -12.49 -14.96
N HIS A 150 17.79 -11.46 -14.30
CA HIS A 150 17.31 -10.23 -14.95
C HIS A 150 18.46 -9.23 -15.12
N TYR A 151 19.02 -9.16 -16.32
CA TYR A 151 20.18 -8.32 -16.62
C TYR A 151 19.87 -6.82 -16.73
N ASP A 152 18.60 -6.43 -16.65
CA ASP A 152 18.20 -5.03 -16.48
C ASP A 152 18.37 -4.55 -15.03
N LEU A 153 18.49 -5.49 -14.08
CA LEU A 153 18.67 -5.28 -12.65
C LEU A 153 20.10 -5.69 -12.27
N VAL A 154 21.03 -4.75 -12.36
CA VAL A 154 22.47 -4.97 -12.18
C VAL A 154 22.79 -5.14 -10.70
N LYS A 155 23.29 -6.29 -10.30
CA LYS A 155 23.55 -6.60 -8.89
C LYS A 155 24.73 -5.83 -8.34
N LEU A 156 24.52 -5.16 -7.20
CA LEU A 156 25.54 -4.40 -6.49
C LEU A 156 26.48 -5.30 -5.68
N ASN A 157 27.73 -4.89 -5.53
CA ASN A 157 28.72 -5.56 -4.69
C ASN A 157 28.73 -4.96 -3.27
N LEU A 158 27.93 -5.50 -2.36
CA LEU A 158 27.85 -5.04 -0.96
C LEU A 158 29.09 -5.39 -0.12
N GLN A 159 30.10 -6.08 -0.66
CA GLN A 159 31.43 -6.22 -0.05
C GLN A 159 32.31 -5.01 -0.33
N ASN A 160 31.96 -4.16 -1.31
CA ASN A 160 32.65 -2.92 -1.62
C ASN A 160 32.19 -1.81 -0.66
N GLN A 161 33.11 -1.26 0.11
CA GLN A 161 32.80 -0.24 1.13
C GLN A 161 32.25 1.05 0.52
N ASP A 162 32.67 1.43 -0.70
CA ASP A 162 32.16 2.64 -1.38
C ASP A 162 30.69 2.47 -1.77
N VAL A 163 30.29 1.27 -2.22
CA VAL A 163 28.88 0.92 -2.47
C VAL A 163 28.07 1.01 -1.19
N VAL A 164 28.56 0.39 -0.11
CA VAL A 164 27.91 0.43 1.20
C VAL A 164 27.73 1.87 1.67
N ASN A 165 28.80 2.68 1.63
CA ASN A 165 28.75 4.09 2.04
C ASN A 165 27.76 4.90 1.19
N TYR A 166 27.70 4.66 -0.10
CA TYR A 166 26.78 5.34 -1.01
C TYR A 166 25.31 5.01 -0.64
N LEU A 167 24.99 3.74 -0.41
CA LEU A 167 23.63 3.30 -0.05
C LEU A 167 23.22 3.77 1.36
N LEU A 168 24.13 3.71 2.34
CA LEU A 168 23.88 4.28 3.67
C LEU A 168 23.63 5.78 3.61
N GLY A 169 24.42 6.51 2.79
CA GLY A 169 24.22 7.94 2.55
C GLY A 169 22.91 8.27 1.79
N ALA A 170 22.32 7.31 1.05
CA ALA A 170 20.98 7.45 0.51
C ALA A 170 19.92 7.32 1.62
N ALA A 171 20.03 6.32 2.48
CA ALA A 171 19.12 6.15 3.62
C ALA A 171 19.18 7.35 4.59
N GLU A 172 20.38 7.87 4.89
CA GLU A 172 20.54 9.10 5.67
C GLU A 172 19.86 10.30 5.02
N PHE A 173 20.05 10.47 3.72
CA PHE A 173 19.41 11.54 2.96
C PHE A 173 17.88 11.46 3.06
N TRP A 174 17.28 10.26 2.94
CA TRP A 174 15.82 10.10 3.05
C TRP A 174 15.30 10.44 4.44
N ILE A 175 16.04 10.11 5.49
CA ILE A 175 15.68 10.49 6.87
C ILE A 175 15.80 12.00 7.05
N ASP A 176 16.89 12.61 6.60
CA ASP A 176 17.15 14.03 6.83
C ASP A 176 16.25 14.94 5.97
N GLU A 177 15.97 14.53 4.72
CA GLU A 177 15.24 15.35 3.79
C GLU A 177 13.72 15.17 3.88
N PHE A 178 13.27 13.92 4.07
CA PHE A 178 11.84 13.57 4.04
C PHE A 178 11.28 13.19 5.40
N ASP A 179 12.12 13.08 6.43
CA ASP A 179 11.75 12.67 7.79
C ASP A 179 11.04 11.31 7.86
N ILE A 180 11.37 10.35 6.99
CA ILE A 180 10.75 9.03 6.95
C ILE A 180 10.91 8.25 8.26
N ASP A 181 10.00 7.29 8.52
CA ASP A 181 9.92 6.54 9.79
C ASP A 181 10.41 5.09 9.67
N GLY A 182 10.68 4.61 8.46
CA GLY A 182 11.16 3.26 8.26
C GLY A 182 11.52 2.93 6.82
N LEU A 183 12.07 1.72 6.64
CA LEU A 183 12.38 1.13 5.34
C LEU A 183 11.83 -0.30 5.23
N ARG A 184 11.22 -0.61 4.11
CA ARG A 184 11.09 -1.96 3.58
C ARG A 184 12.34 -2.26 2.77
N LEU A 185 12.98 -3.39 2.98
CA LEU A 185 14.16 -3.82 2.22
C LEU A 185 13.72 -4.84 1.16
N ASP A 186 13.82 -4.43 -0.11
CA ASP A 186 13.56 -5.30 -1.26
C ASP A 186 14.55 -6.46 -1.30
N ALA A 187 14.06 -7.67 -1.67
CA ALA A 187 14.87 -8.89 -1.80
C ALA A 187 15.82 -9.12 -0.61
N ALA A 188 15.34 -8.91 0.60
CA ALA A 188 16.17 -8.91 1.81
C ALA A 188 16.85 -10.25 2.09
N ASP A 189 16.29 -11.36 1.59
CA ASP A 189 16.84 -12.71 1.74
C ASP A 189 18.16 -12.95 0.98
N VAL A 190 18.52 -12.06 0.03
CA VAL A 190 19.79 -12.13 -0.73
C VAL A 190 20.78 -11.01 -0.42
N ILE A 191 20.42 -10.11 0.52
CA ILE A 191 21.29 -9.02 0.95
C ILE A 191 22.22 -9.52 2.07
N ASP A 192 23.47 -9.01 2.04
CA ASP A 192 24.49 -9.32 3.06
C ASP A 192 24.04 -8.84 4.46
N ILE A 193 24.13 -9.73 5.45
CA ILE A 193 23.77 -9.44 6.85
C ILE A 193 24.59 -8.29 7.44
N GLU A 194 25.87 -8.17 7.08
CA GLU A 194 26.74 -7.09 7.57
C GLU A 194 26.29 -5.72 7.03
N PHE A 195 25.70 -5.67 5.84
CA PHE A 195 25.05 -4.46 5.35
C PHE A 195 23.85 -4.05 6.24
N PHE A 196 23.00 -5.01 6.64
CA PHE A 196 21.87 -4.72 7.53
C PHE A 196 22.30 -4.20 8.88
N LYS A 197 23.39 -4.72 9.46
CA LYS A 197 23.93 -4.21 10.72
C LYS A 197 24.36 -2.74 10.60
N LYS A 198 25.06 -2.39 9.51
CA LYS A 198 25.47 -1.02 9.22
C LYS A 198 24.25 -0.12 8.98
N LEU A 199 23.29 -0.57 8.18
CA LEU A 199 22.05 0.16 7.89
C LEU A 199 21.25 0.43 9.18
N ARG A 200 21.09 -0.60 10.04
CA ARG A 200 20.43 -0.44 11.33
C ARG A 200 21.10 0.62 12.18
N ASN A 201 22.42 0.55 12.34
CA ASN A 201 23.19 1.51 13.12
C ASN A 201 23.02 2.93 12.56
N THR A 202 23.11 3.11 11.25
CA THR A 202 22.92 4.39 10.56
C THR A 202 21.51 4.95 10.83
N CYS A 203 20.46 4.18 10.54
CA CYS A 203 19.09 4.67 10.65
C CYS A 203 18.69 4.92 12.12
N LYS A 204 19.01 3.99 13.04
CA LYS A 204 18.61 4.11 14.44
C LYS A 204 19.43 5.15 15.22
N SER A 205 20.61 5.53 14.76
CA SER A 205 21.35 6.67 15.32
C SER A 205 20.65 8.00 15.07
N LYS A 206 19.91 8.11 13.97
CA LYS A 206 19.10 9.30 13.60
C LYS A 206 17.69 9.25 14.23
N LYS A 207 17.02 8.12 14.13
CA LYS A 207 15.69 7.88 14.71
C LYS A 207 15.69 6.54 15.45
N PRO A 208 15.74 6.50 16.80
CA PRO A 208 15.78 5.25 17.58
C PRO A 208 14.62 4.29 17.28
N ASP A 209 13.43 4.82 17.00
CA ASP A 209 12.23 4.05 16.67
C ASP A 209 12.08 3.75 15.16
N PHE A 210 13.08 4.05 14.33
CA PHE A 210 13.06 3.79 12.90
C PHE A 210 12.81 2.31 12.59
N TRP A 211 11.79 1.99 11.79
CA TRP A 211 11.41 0.63 11.52
C TRP A 211 12.12 0.06 10.29
N LEU A 212 12.82 -1.07 10.46
CA LEU A 212 13.45 -1.82 9.37
C LEU A 212 12.76 -3.17 9.22
N TYR A 213 12.16 -3.44 8.06
CA TYR A 213 11.65 -4.76 7.77
C TYR A 213 12.06 -5.25 6.38
N GLY A 214 12.28 -6.56 6.25
CA GLY A 214 12.73 -7.18 5.02
C GLY A 214 11.60 -7.91 4.30
N GLU A 215 11.64 -7.85 2.98
CA GLU A 215 10.93 -8.80 2.17
C GLU A 215 11.64 -10.15 2.24
N LEU A 216 11.02 -11.09 2.95
CA LEU A 216 11.52 -12.44 3.14
C LEU A 216 10.48 -13.42 2.65
N THR A 217 10.75 -14.07 1.52
CA THR A 217 9.79 -14.99 0.89
C THR A 217 9.87 -16.39 1.46
N HIS A 218 11.00 -16.76 2.05
CA HIS A 218 11.26 -18.11 2.60
C HIS A 218 12.37 -18.06 3.67
N GLY A 219 12.62 -19.19 4.30
CA GLY A 219 13.70 -19.36 5.30
C GLY A 219 13.25 -19.08 6.73
N ASP A 220 14.20 -19.06 7.66
CA ASP A 220 13.97 -18.72 9.07
C ASP A 220 14.12 -17.21 9.24
N TYR A 221 13.01 -16.51 9.52
CA TYR A 221 12.99 -15.06 9.67
C TYR A 221 13.93 -14.55 10.76
N ASN A 222 14.25 -15.35 11.80
CA ASN A 222 15.20 -14.95 12.84
C ASN A 222 16.61 -14.71 12.31
N HIS A 223 16.97 -15.29 11.17
CA HIS A 223 18.25 -15.03 10.54
C HIS A 223 18.42 -13.55 10.16
N TRP A 224 17.36 -12.93 9.67
CA TRP A 224 17.36 -11.54 9.19
C TRP A 224 16.72 -10.55 10.20
N ALA A 225 15.68 -10.99 10.91
CA ALA A 225 14.92 -10.15 11.84
C ALA A 225 15.32 -10.47 13.30
N ASN A 226 16.20 -9.65 13.84
CA ASN A 226 16.73 -9.80 15.20
C ASN A 226 17.26 -8.45 15.73
N SER A 227 17.79 -8.44 16.94
CA SER A 227 18.26 -7.20 17.60
C SER A 227 19.42 -6.49 16.89
N GLU A 228 20.15 -7.17 15.99
CA GLU A 228 21.34 -6.61 15.31
C GLU A 228 21.03 -6.15 13.87
N THR A 229 19.96 -6.63 13.27
CA THR A 229 19.66 -6.45 11.84
C THR A 229 18.29 -5.79 11.61
N LEU A 230 17.31 -6.52 11.12
CA LEU A 230 15.96 -5.99 10.86
C LEU A 230 15.06 -6.16 12.10
N ASP A 231 14.03 -5.34 12.22
CA ASP A 231 13.04 -5.44 13.30
C ASP A 231 11.92 -6.43 12.95
N SER A 232 11.66 -6.64 11.64
CA SER A 232 10.47 -7.35 11.14
C SER A 232 10.74 -8.05 9.82
N ALA A 233 9.83 -8.96 9.46
CA ALA A 233 9.82 -9.73 8.22
C ALA A 233 8.42 -9.76 7.61
N THR A 234 8.31 -9.82 6.29
CA THR A 234 7.05 -10.11 5.60
C THR A 234 6.60 -11.54 5.88
N ASN A 235 5.32 -11.73 6.21
CA ASN A 235 4.81 -13.05 6.60
C ASN A 235 4.21 -13.82 5.42
N TYR A 236 5.05 -14.25 4.50
CA TYR A 236 4.64 -15.05 3.33
C TYR A 236 4.05 -16.42 3.72
N GLU A 237 4.48 -16.99 4.84
CA GLU A 237 3.93 -18.25 5.32
C GLU A 237 2.46 -18.10 5.71
N CYS A 238 2.13 -17.09 6.52
CA CYS A 238 0.71 -16.83 6.86
C CYS A 238 -0.09 -16.32 5.65
N TYR A 239 0.49 -15.52 4.75
CA TYR A 239 -0.14 -15.15 3.48
C TYR A 239 -0.64 -16.40 2.74
N LYS A 240 0.25 -17.39 2.53
CA LYS A 240 -0.12 -18.66 1.89
C LYS A 240 -1.18 -19.41 2.71
N GLY A 241 -0.96 -19.56 4.00
CA GLY A 241 -1.88 -20.27 4.89
C GLY A 241 -3.29 -19.66 4.93
N ILE A 242 -3.40 -18.32 4.82
CA ILE A 242 -4.69 -17.64 4.78
C ILE A 242 -5.47 -18.03 3.53
N TYR A 243 -4.96 -17.76 2.32
CA TYR A 243 -5.76 -18.02 1.13
C TYR A 243 -6.00 -19.51 0.88
N SER A 244 -5.02 -20.39 1.17
CA SER A 244 -5.19 -21.83 0.98
C SER A 244 -6.20 -22.43 1.96
N SER A 245 -6.17 -22.03 3.24
CA SER A 245 -7.16 -22.50 4.24
C SER A 245 -8.59 -22.17 3.83
N HIS A 246 -8.82 -20.99 3.25
CA HIS A 246 -10.14 -20.58 2.79
C HIS A 246 -10.55 -21.32 1.51
N ASN A 247 -9.60 -21.51 0.57
CA ASN A 247 -9.86 -22.21 -0.69
C ASN A 247 -10.11 -23.70 -0.54
N ASP A 248 -9.46 -24.33 0.45
CA ASP A 248 -9.51 -25.77 0.68
C ASP A 248 -10.43 -26.14 1.85
N HIS A 249 -11.16 -25.15 2.41
CA HIS A 249 -12.03 -25.32 3.58
C HIS A 249 -11.32 -26.05 4.72
N ASN A 250 -10.06 -25.59 5.03
CA ASN A 250 -9.19 -26.28 5.97
C ASN A 250 -8.41 -25.32 6.87
N TYR A 251 -9.01 -24.87 7.95
CA TYR A 251 -8.38 -24.00 8.94
C TYR A 251 -7.22 -24.65 9.72
N PHE A 252 -7.02 -25.98 9.64
CA PHE A 252 -5.86 -26.59 10.27
C PHE A 252 -4.54 -26.07 9.69
N GLU A 253 -4.50 -25.66 8.41
CA GLU A 253 -3.30 -25.13 7.79
C GLU A 253 -2.86 -23.81 8.41
N ILE A 254 -3.73 -22.81 8.43
CA ILE A 254 -3.37 -21.50 9.02
C ILE A 254 -3.21 -21.60 10.54
N ALA A 255 -4.04 -22.41 11.23
CA ALA A 255 -3.90 -22.64 12.67
C ALA A 255 -2.55 -23.26 13.03
N HIS A 256 -2.02 -24.17 12.17
CA HIS A 256 -0.68 -24.72 12.33
C HIS A 256 0.39 -23.64 12.19
N SER A 257 0.35 -22.81 11.14
CA SER A 257 1.30 -21.73 10.92
C SER A 257 1.30 -20.71 12.07
N LEU A 258 0.12 -20.30 12.53
CA LEU A 258 -0.01 -19.37 13.66
C LEU A 258 0.53 -19.98 14.96
N ASN A 259 0.23 -21.26 15.22
CA ASN A 259 0.72 -21.95 16.41
C ASN A 259 2.24 -22.08 16.40
N ARG A 260 2.82 -22.49 15.26
CA ARG A 260 4.27 -22.63 15.08
C ARG A 260 5.00 -21.31 15.27
N GLN A 261 4.43 -20.22 14.75
CA GLN A 261 5.06 -18.89 14.79
C GLN A 261 4.90 -18.19 16.13
N PHE A 262 3.70 -18.22 16.74
CA PHE A 262 3.32 -17.25 17.78
C PHE A 262 2.81 -17.86 19.11
N ALA A 263 2.50 -19.16 19.18
CA ALA A 263 2.08 -19.76 20.44
C ALA A 263 3.23 -19.80 21.47
N ASN A 264 2.97 -20.28 22.67
CA ASN A 264 4.02 -20.42 23.66
C ASN A 264 5.17 -21.30 23.15
N GLY A 265 6.38 -20.73 23.10
CA GLY A 265 7.54 -21.34 22.44
C GLY A 265 7.57 -21.20 20.92
N GLY A 266 6.66 -20.40 20.34
CA GLY A 266 6.62 -20.13 18.91
C GLY A 266 7.89 -19.42 18.39
N ILE A 267 8.33 -19.80 17.19
CA ILE A 267 9.64 -19.43 16.64
C ILE A 267 9.76 -17.93 16.31
N TYR A 268 8.66 -17.23 16.03
CA TYR A 268 8.64 -15.80 15.69
C TYR A 268 7.88 -14.95 16.70
N ARG A 269 7.69 -15.45 17.93
CA ARG A 269 6.98 -14.74 18.99
C ARG A 269 7.55 -13.35 19.30
N ASN A 270 8.83 -13.15 19.06
CA ASN A 270 9.54 -11.89 19.32
C ASN A 270 9.76 -11.04 18.06
N ILE A 271 9.20 -11.45 16.92
CA ILE A 271 9.27 -10.72 15.66
C ILE A 271 7.90 -10.10 15.36
N TYR A 272 7.89 -8.81 15.05
CA TYR A 272 6.69 -8.12 14.56
C TYR A 272 6.56 -8.38 13.05
N THR A 273 5.82 -9.43 12.68
CA THR A 273 5.64 -9.74 11.26
C THR A 273 4.76 -8.71 10.56
N TYR A 274 5.14 -8.34 9.33
CA TYR A 274 4.32 -7.57 8.41
C TYR A 274 3.34 -8.54 7.73
N ASN A 275 2.06 -8.43 8.08
CA ASN A 275 1.01 -9.32 7.60
C ASN A 275 0.28 -8.70 6.41
N PHE A 276 0.06 -9.49 5.38
CA PHE A 276 -0.63 -9.07 4.16
C PHE A 276 -1.40 -10.25 3.56
N VAL A 277 -2.35 -9.97 2.70
CA VAL A 277 -3.12 -10.97 1.95
C VAL A 277 -2.94 -10.83 0.43
N ASP A 278 -2.40 -9.72 0.00
CA ASP A 278 -1.90 -9.45 -1.35
C ASP A 278 -0.91 -8.27 -1.34
N ASN A 279 -0.16 -8.11 -2.43
CA ASN A 279 0.76 -7.01 -2.65
C ASN A 279 0.99 -6.79 -4.16
N HIS A 280 2.00 -6.01 -4.53
CA HIS A 280 2.32 -5.68 -5.92
C HIS A 280 2.97 -6.82 -6.72
N ASP A 281 3.32 -7.96 -6.08
CA ASP A 281 4.02 -9.11 -6.70
C ASP A 281 3.21 -10.41 -6.68
N VAL A 282 2.14 -10.49 -5.88
CA VAL A 282 1.26 -11.65 -5.81
C VAL A 282 -0.16 -11.28 -6.24
N ASN A 283 -0.93 -12.28 -6.67
CA ASN A 283 -2.30 -12.08 -7.10
C ASN A 283 -3.12 -11.36 -6.03
N ARG A 284 -4.02 -10.47 -6.46
CA ARG A 284 -5.01 -9.86 -5.57
C ARG A 284 -5.78 -10.95 -4.84
N ILE A 285 -6.07 -10.73 -3.56
CA ILE A 285 -6.76 -11.75 -2.75
C ILE A 285 -8.14 -12.09 -3.31
N ALA A 286 -8.87 -11.10 -3.86
CA ALA A 286 -10.15 -11.31 -4.51
C ALA A 286 -10.07 -12.21 -5.76
N SER A 287 -8.90 -12.28 -6.43
CA SER A 287 -8.63 -13.20 -7.54
C SER A 287 -8.08 -14.55 -7.09
N SER A 288 -7.46 -14.61 -5.91
CA SER A 288 -6.86 -15.84 -5.35
C SER A 288 -7.90 -16.73 -4.68
N LEU A 289 -9.01 -16.16 -4.17
CA LEU A 289 -10.08 -16.89 -3.52
C LEU A 289 -11.02 -17.54 -4.54
N LYS A 290 -11.33 -18.83 -4.32
CA LYS A 290 -12.36 -19.58 -5.08
C LYS A 290 -13.77 -19.04 -4.77
N ASP A 291 -14.01 -18.67 -3.50
CA ASP A 291 -15.26 -18.04 -3.06
C ASP A 291 -14.97 -16.67 -2.41
N LYS A 292 -15.46 -15.60 -3.04
CA LYS A 292 -15.28 -14.21 -2.56
C LYS A 292 -16.07 -13.88 -1.30
N ASN A 293 -17.04 -14.72 -0.89
CA ASN A 293 -17.73 -14.57 0.40
C ASN A 293 -16.76 -14.71 1.57
N HIS A 294 -15.60 -15.34 1.38
CA HIS A 294 -14.56 -15.47 2.40
C HIS A 294 -13.75 -14.19 2.64
N LEU A 295 -13.87 -13.14 1.82
CA LEU A 295 -13.07 -11.91 1.95
C LEU A 295 -13.15 -11.30 3.35
N ASN A 296 -14.34 -11.23 3.95
CA ASN A 296 -14.49 -10.70 5.30
C ASN A 296 -13.72 -11.54 6.35
N ASN A 297 -13.75 -12.86 6.25
CA ASN A 297 -13.01 -13.76 7.14
C ASN A 297 -11.49 -13.61 6.95
N VAL A 298 -11.03 -13.50 5.71
CA VAL A 298 -9.62 -13.28 5.35
C VAL A 298 -9.09 -12.00 6.02
N TYR A 299 -9.78 -10.88 5.87
CA TYR A 299 -9.34 -9.63 6.49
C TYR A 299 -9.48 -9.64 8.01
N THR A 300 -10.55 -10.25 8.56
CA THR A 300 -10.68 -10.41 10.01
C THR A 300 -9.48 -11.18 10.57
N LEU A 301 -9.09 -12.27 9.92
CA LEU A 301 -7.93 -13.06 10.33
C LEU A 301 -6.63 -12.24 10.28
N MET A 302 -6.37 -11.54 9.18
CA MET A 302 -5.18 -10.70 9.00
C MET A 302 -5.08 -9.59 10.07
N TYR A 303 -6.19 -8.95 10.43
CA TYR A 303 -6.22 -7.87 11.41
C TYR A 303 -6.10 -8.33 12.86
N THR A 304 -6.46 -9.59 13.16
CA THR A 304 -6.56 -10.09 14.53
C THR A 304 -5.46 -11.08 14.92
N MET A 305 -4.76 -11.69 13.94
CA MET A 305 -3.58 -12.51 14.20
C MET A 305 -2.40 -11.67 14.73
N PRO A 306 -1.37 -12.28 15.37
CA PRO A 306 -0.15 -11.56 15.75
C PRO A 306 0.56 -10.96 14.54
N GLY A 307 1.22 -9.82 14.75
CA GLY A 307 1.89 -9.03 13.70
C GLY A 307 1.13 -7.76 13.35
N VAL A 308 1.52 -7.07 12.28
CA VAL A 308 1.02 -5.76 11.86
C VAL A 308 0.27 -5.90 10.54
N PRO A 309 -1.03 -5.56 10.49
CA PRO A 309 -1.85 -5.71 9.29
C PRO A 309 -1.51 -4.66 8.23
N SER A 310 -1.48 -5.08 6.98
CA SER A 310 -1.28 -4.20 5.82
C SER A 310 -2.32 -4.45 4.74
N ILE A 311 -2.91 -3.37 4.25
CA ILE A 311 -3.80 -3.37 3.08
C ILE A 311 -2.99 -2.89 1.87
N TYR A 312 -3.01 -3.64 0.80
CA TYR A 312 -2.51 -3.17 -0.49
C TYR A 312 -3.58 -2.35 -1.20
N TYR A 313 -3.20 -1.19 -1.76
CA TYR A 313 -4.15 -0.19 -2.29
C TYR A 313 -5.20 -0.80 -3.23
N GLY A 314 -6.45 -0.48 -3.00
CA GLY A 314 -7.61 -0.96 -3.76
C GLY A 314 -8.16 -2.31 -3.29
N SER A 315 -7.41 -3.09 -2.51
CA SER A 315 -7.87 -4.40 -2.01
C SER A 315 -9.00 -4.27 -1.00
N GLU A 316 -9.12 -3.12 -0.35
CA GLU A 316 -10.26 -2.79 0.52
C GLU A 316 -11.60 -2.74 -0.23
N TYR A 317 -11.55 -2.56 -1.54
CA TYR A 317 -12.73 -2.62 -2.40
C TYR A 317 -12.91 -3.96 -3.12
N GLY A 318 -12.04 -4.93 -2.84
CA GLY A 318 -12.07 -6.25 -3.48
C GLY A 318 -11.68 -6.22 -4.95
N ILE A 319 -10.77 -5.32 -5.34
CA ILE A 319 -10.25 -5.24 -6.71
C ILE A 319 -9.57 -6.55 -7.08
N GLU A 320 -9.84 -7.01 -8.28
CA GLU A 320 -9.23 -8.20 -8.86
C GLU A 320 -7.97 -7.86 -9.67
N GLY A 321 -7.09 -8.82 -9.81
CA GLY A 321 -5.88 -8.74 -10.63
C GLY A 321 -5.05 -10.01 -10.47
N MET A 322 -4.51 -10.50 -11.58
CA MET A 322 -3.68 -11.69 -11.60
C MET A 322 -2.34 -11.41 -12.28
N ARG A 323 -1.28 -11.94 -11.69
CA ARG A 323 0.03 -11.96 -12.34
C ARG A 323 0.00 -12.91 -13.53
N THR A 324 0.53 -12.47 -14.65
CA THR A 324 0.75 -13.32 -15.83
C THR A 324 2.24 -13.64 -15.99
N ASN A 325 2.58 -14.62 -16.84
CA ASN A 325 3.99 -14.94 -17.14
C ASN A 325 4.76 -13.79 -17.80
N HIS A 326 4.07 -12.75 -18.27
CA HIS A 326 4.66 -11.65 -19.04
C HIS A 326 4.39 -10.28 -18.40
N SER A 327 3.54 -10.21 -17.39
CA SER A 327 3.14 -8.92 -16.80
C SER A 327 2.49 -9.09 -15.43
N ASP A 328 2.87 -8.21 -14.52
CA ASP A 328 2.25 -7.96 -13.22
C ASP A 328 1.43 -6.65 -13.21
N TYR A 329 1.15 -6.10 -14.39
CA TYR A 329 0.49 -4.82 -14.55
C TYR A 329 -0.93 -4.77 -13.95
N GLU A 330 -1.68 -5.89 -14.03
CA GLU A 330 -3.02 -5.99 -13.41
C GLU A 330 -2.99 -5.88 -11.89
N LEU A 331 -1.85 -6.16 -11.27
CA LEU A 331 -1.67 -6.01 -9.82
C LEU A 331 -1.48 -4.54 -9.42
N ARG A 332 -1.14 -3.67 -10.37
CA ARG A 332 -0.67 -2.29 -10.15
C ARG A 332 -1.53 -1.24 -10.89
N PRO A 333 -2.89 -1.29 -10.79
CA PRO A 333 -3.77 -0.39 -11.53
C PRO A 333 -3.65 1.05 -11.03
N CYS A 334 -3.96 2.00 -11.92
CA CYS A 334 -4.27 3.36 -11.52
C CYS A 334 -5.62 3.40 -10.81
N LEU A 335 -5.69 4.05 -9.65
CA LEU A 335 -6.93 4.16 -8.88
C LEU A 335 -7.18 5.58 -8.41
N ASP A 336 -8.40 6.04 -8.63
CA ASP A 336 -8.93 7.28 -8.07
C ASP A 336 -10.20 6.99 -7.28
N LEU A 337 -10.37 7.62 -6.11
CA LEU A 337 -11.48 7.34 -5.19
C LEU A 337 -12.86 7.48 -5.83
N ASP A 338 -13.00 8.42 -6.78
CA ASP A 338 -14.27 8.69 -7.46
C ASP A 338 -14.57 7.67 -8.57
N SER A 339 -13.62 6.78 -8.92
CA SER A 339 -13.73 5.88 -10.08
C SER A 339 -13.21 4.46 -9.82
N ILE A 340 -13.33 3.99 -8.59
CA ILE A 340 -12.97 2.61 -8.23
C ILE A 340 -13.82 1.62 -9.05
N PRO A 341 -13.23 0.68 -9.78
CA PRO A 341 -13.99 -0.27 -10.58
C PRO A 341 -14.71 -1.29 -9.70
N ASN A 342 -16.03 -1.42 -9.86
CA ASN A 342 -16.89 -2.41 -9.19
C ASN A 342 -16.65 -2.53 -7.67
N PRO A 343 -16.71 -1.43 -6.89
CA PRO A 343 -16.29 -1.43 -5.49
C PRO A 343 -17.20 -2.28 -4.60
N ASN A 344 -16.60 -3.14 -3.80
CA ASN A 344 -17.29 -3.86 -2.73
C ASN A 344 -17.36 -3.01 -1.45
N TYR A 345 -18.33 -2.12 -1.36
CA TYR A 345 -18.49 -1.26 -0.18
C TYR A 345 -18.76 -2.02 1.12
N LYS A 346 -19.35 -3.22 1.07
CA LYS A 346 -19.55 -4.05 2.27
C LYS A 346 -18.22 -4.53 2.84
N LEU A 347 -17.29 -4.91 1.97
CA LEU A 347 -15.92 -5.26 2.36
C LEU A 347 -15.20 -4.03 2.93
N PHE A 348 -15.32 -2.88 2.25
CA PHE A 348 -14.74 -1.63 2.72
C PHE A 348 -15.21 -1.26 4.13
N ASP A 349 -16.52 -1.27 4.38
CA ASP A 349 -17.10 -0.98 5.70
C ASP A 349 -16.64 -1.99 6.76
N HIS A 350 -16.48 -3.26 6.38
CA HIS A 350 -15.93 -4.29 7.26
C HIS A 350 -14.49 -3.99 7.65
N ILE A 351 -13.64 -3.61 6.70
CA ILE A 351 -12.22 -3.25 6.93
C ILE A 351 -12.12 -1.97 7.79
N VAL A 352 -12.99 -0.98 7.57
CA VAL A 352 -13.09 0.21 8.44
C VAL A 352 -13.37 -0.19 9.90
N LYS A 353 -14.31 -1.11 10.14
CA LYS A 353 -14.57 -1.64 11.48
C LYS A 353 -13.34 -2.34 12.06
N LEU A 354 -12.65 -3.18 11.27
CA LEU A 354 -11.45 -3.90 11.71
C LEU A 354 -10.31 -2.96 12.11
N GLY A 355 -10.10 -1.87 11.38
CA GLY A 355 -9.10 -0.85 11.72
C GLY A 355 -9.37 -0.23 13.10
N LYS A 356 -10.60 0.21 13.36
CA LYS A 356 -11.03 0.76 14.66
C LYS A 356 -10.90 -0.27 15.79
N ILE A 357 -11.30 -1.51 15.55
CA ILE A 357 -11.19 -2.62 16.52
C ILE A 357 -9.72 -2.89 16.84
N ARG A 358 -8.85 -2.96 15.82
CA ARG A 358 -7.41 -3.20 16.00
C ARG A 358 -6.77 -2.14 16.90
N LEU A 359 -7.06 -0.87 16.66
CA LEU A 359 -6.49 0.23 17.46
C LEU A 359 -7.05 0.23 18.90
N ALA A 360 -8.33 -0.12 19.09
CA ALA A 360 -8.97 -0.14 20.40
C ALA A 360 -8.54 -1.31 21.30
N LEU A 361 -8.11 -2.44 20.72
CA LEU A 361 -7.83 -3.67 21.48
C LEU A 361 -6.32 -3.89 21.70
N GLU A 362 -5.87 -3.71 22.95
CA GLU A 362 -4.51 -3.96 23.40
C GLU A 362 -4.05 -5.40 23.07
N ALA A 363 -4.93 -6.37 23.30
CA ALA A 363 -4.63 -7.79 23.07
C ALA A 363 -4.34 -8.11 21.60
N LEU A 364 -4.93 -7.40 20.63
CA LEU A 364 -4.64 -7.61 19.21
C LEU A 364 -3.26 -7.03 18.83
N LYS A 365 -2.81 -5.97 19.49
CA LYS A 365 -1.54 -5.29 19.23
C LYS A 365 -0.35 -5.99 19.91
N TYR A 366 -0.49 -6.34 21.18
CA TYR A 366 0.60 -6.80 22.03
C TYR A 366 0.41 -8.19 22.64
N GLY A 367 -0.80 -8.78 22.48
CA GLY A 367 -1.17 -9.98 23.18
C GLY A 367 -0.48 -11.25 22.68
N ASP A 368 -0.35 -12.19 23.59
CA ASP A 368 0.00 -13.58 23.29
C ASP A 368 -1.07 -14.25 22.41
N PHE A 369 -0.78 -15.43 21.92
CA PHE A 369 -1.62 -16.18 20.99
C PHE A 369 -1.76 -17.66 21.41
N ALA A 370 -2.96 -18.20 21.28
CA ALA A 370 -3.20 -19.65 21.32
C ALA A 370 -4.44 -20.03 20.52
N ASN A 371 -4.37 -21.14 19.81
CA ASN A 371 -5.57 -21.78 19.26
C ASN A 371 -6.43 -22.33 20.41
N VAL A 372 -7.75 -22.20 20.29
CA VAL A 372 -8.75 -22.69 21.27
C VAL A 372 -9.55 -23.86 20.70
N LYS A 373 -10.05 -23.71 19.47
CA LYS A 373 -10.79 -24.77 18.75
C LYS A 373 -10.39 -24.73 17.28
N ILE A 374 -10.07 -25.88 16.72
CA ILE A 374 -9.72 -26.00 15.29
C ILE A 374 -10.58 -27.11 14.70
N MET A 375 -11.25 -26.80 13.62
CA MET A 375 -12.01 -27.72 12.76
C MET A 375 -11.71 -27.35 11.29
N ASN A 376 -12.14 -28.13 10.33
CA ASN A 376 -11.90 -27.83 8.93
C ASN A 376 -12.42 -26.44 8.55
N GLU A 377 -13.66 -26.14 8.86
CA GLU A 377 -14.33 -24.91 8.43
C GLU A 377 -14.63 -23.94 9.57
N LYS A 378 -14.18 -24.26 10.79
CA LYS A 378 -14.38 -23.43 11.99
C LYS A 378 -13.08 -23.29 12.77
N LEU A 379 -12.81 -22.08 13.26
CA LEU A 379 -11.61 -21.76 14.03
C LEU A 379 -11.98 -20.83 15.16
N VAL A 380 -11.45 -21.11 16.35
CA VAL A 380 -11.40 -20.15 17.45
C VAL A 380 -9.98 -20.07 17.97
N TYR A 381 -9.47 -18.86 18.09
CA TYR A 381 -8.23 -18.60 18.82
C TYR A 381 -8.41 -17.46 19.82
N LYS A 382 -7.47 -17.32 20.74
CA LYS A 382 -7.44 -16.21 21.68
C LYS A 382 -6.17 -15.40 21.57
N ARG A 383 -6.33 -14.11 21.82
CA ARG A 383 -5.27 -13.13 22.05
C ARG A 383 -5.43 -12.57 23.45
N TRP A 384 -4.35 -12.42 24.22
CA TRP A 384 -4.46 -11.88 25.56
C TRP A 384 -3.22 -11.13 26.02
N THR A 385 -3.44 -10.11 26.84
CA THR A 385 -2.45 -9.43 27.69
C THR A 385 -2.81 -9.69 29.16
N ASN A 386 -2.10 -9.06 30.08
CA ASN A 386 -2.47 -9.10 31.51
C ASN A 386 -3.83 -8.43 31.78
N ASN A 387 -4.28 -7.51 30.90
CA ASN A 387 -5.45 -6.66 31.12
C ASN A 387 -6.63 -7.02 30.24
N GLN A 388 -6.44 -7.76 29.17
CA GLN A 388 -7.48 -7.99 28.17
C GLN A 388 -7.36 -9.38 27.55
N THR A 389 -8.51 -10.06 27.38
CA THR A 389 -8.61 -11.31 26.61
C THR A 389 -9.65 -11.12 25.51
N VAL A 390 -9.28 -11.57 24.30
CA VAL A 390 -10.11 -11.51 23.10
C VAL A 390 -10.14 -12.89 22.46
N PHE A 391 -11.34 -13.43 22.20
CA PHE A 391 -11.53 -14.60 21.35
C PHE A 391 -11.93 -14.15 19.95
N VAL A 392 -11.40 -14.82 18.94
CA VAL A 392 -11.79 -14.58 17.55
C VAL A 392 -12.27 -15.91 16.97
N ALA A 393 -13.50 -15.91 16.48
CA ALA A 393 -14.17 -17.10 15.95
C ALA A 393 -14.53 -16.92 14.47
N PHE A 394 -14.44 -18.00 13.69
CA PHE A 394 -14.69 -18.02 12.25
C PHE A 394 -15.60 -19.17 11.86
N ASN A 395 -16.48 -18.92 10.91
CA ASN A 395 -17.26 -19.92 10.17
C ASN A 395 -17.03 -19.71 8.66
N LEU A 396 -16.50 -20.72 7.95
CA LEU A 396 -16.31 -20.72 6.50
C LEU A 396 -17.52 -21.22 5.72
N THR A 397 -18.45 -21.93 6.40
CA THR A 397 -19.55 -22.59 5.71
C THR A 397 -20.58 -21.60 5.17
N ASP A 398 -21.36 -22.03 4.21
CA ASP A 398 -22.48 -21.29 3.60
C ASP A 398 -23.79 -21.39 4.40
N HIS A 399 -23.76 -21.96 5.59
CA HIS A 399 -24.91 -22.15 6.48
C HIS A 399 -24.60 -21.77 7.93
N ASP A 400 -25.65 -21.71 8.73
CA ASP A 400 -25.56 -21.45 10.16
C ASP A 400 -24.84 -22.61 10.87
N GLU A 401 -23.92 -22.24 11.78
CA GLU A 401 -23.11 -23.18 12.52
C GLU A 401 -23.03 -22.84 14.00
N TRP A 402 -22.63 -23.82 14.78
CA TRP A 402 -22.36 -23.68 16.20
C TRP A 402 -20.93 -24.11 16.51
N ILE A 403 -20.24 -23.35 17.35
CA ILE A 403 -18.87 -23.65 17.79
C ILE A 403 -18.83 -23.68 19.31
N ASP A 404 -18.60 -24.85 19.87
CA ASP A 404 -18.40 -25.03 21.31
C ASP A 404 -16.94 -24.85 21.71
N PHE A 405 -16.67 -24.04 22.70
CA PHE A 405 -15.32 -23.86 23.25
C PHE A 405 -15.36 -23.41 24.71
N ASP A 406 -14.25 -23.66 25.43
CA ASP A 406 -14.09 -23.22 26.81
C ASP A 406 -13.51 -21.78 26.81
N THR A 407 -14.24 -20.84 27.40
CA THR A 407 -13.79 -19.46 27.60
C THR A 407 -12.84 -19.33 28.80
N GLY A 408 -12.79 -20.35 29.68
CA GLY A 408 -11.99 -20.36 30.90
C GLY A 408 -12.44 -19.35 31.96
N CYS A 409 -13.62 -18.75 31.81
CA CYS A 409 -14.09 -17.70 32.73
C CYS A 409 -15.61 -17.66 32.86
N ASN A 410 -16.07 -17.07 33.96
CA ASN A 410 -17.47 -16.66 34.18
C ASN A 410 -17.51 -15.14 33.99
N ALA A 411 -17.94 -14.67 32.83
CA ALA A 411 -17.87 -13.27 32.44
C ALA A 411 -18.91 -12.95 31.37
N LYS A 412 -18.89 -11.75 30.86
CA LYS A 412 -19.58 -11.39 29.62
C LYS A 412 -18.57 -11.28 28.49
N LEU A 413 -19.00 -11.62 27.29
CA LEU A 413 -18.27 -11.39 26.05
C LEU A 413 -18.99 -10.29 25.28
N THR A 414 -18.27 -9.26 24.87
CA THR A 414 -18.80 -8.27 23.92
C THR A 414 -18.27 -8.56 22.54
N ASP A 415 -19.16 -8.82 21.58
CA ASP A 415 -18.82 -8.99 20.17
C ASP A 415 -18.68 -7.62 19.51
N VAL A 416 -17.45 -7.11 19.47
CA VAL A 416 -17.17 -5.77 18.95
C VAL A 416 -17.23 -5.69 17.42
N LEU A 417 -17.24 -6.81 16.71
CA LEU A 417 -17.42 -6.82 15.25
C LEU A 417 -18.89 -6.74 14.85
N ASN A 418 -19.78 -7.31 15.67
CA ASN A 418 -21.21 -7.40 15.42
C ASN A 418 -22.00 -6.56 16.44
N ASP A 419 -21.95 -5.25 16.26
CA ASP A 419 -22.74 -4.21 16.93
C ASP A 419 -22.65 -4.20 18.47
N ASN A 420 -21.50 -4.65 19.02
CA ASN A 420 -21.25 -4.77 20.46
C ASN A 420 -22.28 -5.63 21.19
N GLU A 421 -22.76 -6.71 20.57
CA GLU A 421 -23.64 -7.71 21.20
C GLU A 421 -22.99 -8.27 22.47
N VAL A 422 -23.74 -8.33 23.56
CA VAL A 422 -23.23 -8.84 24.84
C VAL A 422 -23.78 -10.25 25.12
N ILE A 423 -22.87 -11.18 25.42
CA ILE A 423 -23.16 -12.60 25.64
C ILE A 423 -22.69 -12.97 27.05
N ASP A 424 -23.56 -13.56 27.85
CA ASP A 424 -23.20 -14.12 29.16
C ASP A 424 -22.58 -15.52 28.98
N VAL A 425 -21.42 -15.78 29.59
CA VAL A 425 -20.73 -17.06 29.51
C VAL A 425 -20.36 -17.60 30.90
N ASN A 426 -20.41 -18.90 31.05
CA ASN A 426 -20.03 -19.60 32.25
C ASN A 426 -19.17 -20.82 31.89
N GLY A 427 -17.87 -20.58 31.69
CA GLY A 427 -16.92 -21.59 31.24
C GLY A 427 -17.19 -22.00 29.79
N TYR A 428 -17.75 -23.15 29.58
CA TYR A 428 -18.07 -23.66 28.23
C TYR A 428 -19.22 -22.89 27.59
N TYR A 429 -19.05 -22.49 26.33
CA TYR A 429 -20.06 -21.76 25.57
C TYR A 429 -20.22 -22.34 24.16
N ASN A 430 -21.45 -22.44 23.69
CA ASN A 430 -21.79 -22.85 22.34
C ASN A 430 -22.19 -21.61 21.53
N LEU A 431 -21.25 -21.10 20.71
CA LEU A 431 -21.37 -19.85 19.97
C LEU A 431 -22.10 -20.08 18.64
N TYR A 432 -23.19 -19.34 18.44
CA TYR A 432 -23.85 -19.29 17.12
C TYR A 432 -23.08 -18.44 16.14
N MET A 433 -22.89 -18.94 14.92
CA MET A 433 -22.17 -18.31 13.83
C MET A 433 -23.02 -18.31 12.55
N LYS A 434 -23.17 -17.15 11.94
CA LYS A 434 -23.81 -17.03 10.61
C LYS A 434 -22.90 -17.58 9.50
N PRO A 435 -23.44 -17.84 8.28
CA PRO A 435 -22.62 -18.19 7.12
C PRO A 435 -21.52 -17.18 6.86
N TYR A 436 -20.32 -17.65 6.48
CA TYR A 436 -19.18 -16.80 6.08
C TYR A 436 -18.86 -15.68 7.07
N SER A 437 -18.99 -15.95 8.37
CA SER A 437 -18.89 -14.90 9.38
C SER A 437 -17.71 -15.07 10.33
N ALA A 438 -17.33 -13.95 10.94
CA ALA A 438 -16.40 -13.90 12.06
C ALA A 438 -17.01 -13.16 13.25
N ARG A 439 -16.51 -13.45 14.45
CA ARG A 439 -16.85 -12.75 15.70
C ARG A 439 -15.57 -12.38 16.45
N ILE A 440 -15.53 -11.18 17.04
CA ILE A 440 -14.41 -10.69 17.86
C ILE A 440 -14.97 -10.39 19.25
N LEU A 441 -14.68 -11.29 20.19
CA LEU A 441 -15.34 -11.38 21.49
C LEU A 441 -14.37 -10.91 22.59
N VAL A 442 -14.62 -9.76 23.17
CA VAL A 442 -13.83 -9.21 24.28
C VAL A 442 -14.39 -9.67 25.61
N VAL A 443 -13.56 -10.28 26.44
CA VAL A 443 -13.95 -10.67 27.83
C VAL A 443 -14.00 -9.42 28.69
N ASN A 444 -15.15 -9.14 29.29
CA ASN A 444 -15.38 -7.96 30.15
C ASN A 444 -16.64 -8.14 31.02
N ASP A 445 -17.18 -7.05 31.56
CA ASP A 445 -18.43 -6.99 32.33
C ASP A 445 -19.67 -6.62 31.50
N GLY A 446 -19.51 -6.51 30.18
CA GLY A 446 -20.53 -6.06 29.22
C GLY A 446 -20.53 -4.55 28.97
N SER A 447 -19.62 -3.81 29.59
CA SER A 447 -19.51 -2.34 29.42
C SER A 447 -18.61 -1.92 28.25
N PHE A 448 -17.67 -2.79 27.84
CA PHE A 448 -16.72 -2.48 26.77
C PHE A 448 -17.42 -2.33 25.42
N LYS A 449 -17.12 -1.25 24.72
CA LYS A 449 -17.63 -0.98 23.37
C LYS A 449 -16.55 -0.36 22.51
N VAL A 450 -16.54 -0.68 21.23
CA VAL A 450 -15.79 0.06 20.22
C VAL A 450 -16.73 1.09 19.62
N ASP A 451 -16.27 2.34 19.58
CA ASP A 451 -17.01 3.45 18.94
C ASP A 451 -16.74 3.45 17.44
N PHE A 452 -17.80 3.27 16.67
CA PHE A 452 -17.77 3.32 15.21
C PHE A 452 -18.28 4.65 14.64
N SER A 453 -18.58 5.64 15.49
CA SER A 453 -18.96 6.97 15.01
C SER A 453 -17.85 7.59 14.15
N ASP A 454 -18.26 8.27 13.09
CA ASP A 454 -17.32 9.01 12.22
C ASP A 454 -16.96 10.34 12.90
N ASN A 455 -15.81 10.36 13.57
CA ASN A 455 -15.23 11.61 14.10
C ASN A 455 -14.43 12.38 13.03
N SER A 456 -14.60 12.08 11.75
CA SER A 456 -13.81 12.65 10.64
C SER A 456 -14.23 14.06 10.20
N THR A 457 -14.83 14.86 11.10
CA THR A 457 -15.11 16.30 10.85
C THR A 457 -13.95 17.23 11.22
N GLU A 458 -12.75 16.71 11.52
CA GLU A 458 -11.57 17.57 11.64
C GLU A 458 -11.17 18.10 10.26
N GLU A 459 -11.11 19.42 10.13
CA GLU A 459 -10.63 20.09 8.92
C GLU A 459 -9.25 19.59 8.54
N ILE A 460 -9.14 19.07 7.31
CA ILE A 460 -7.86 18.66 6.74
C ILE A 460 -7.06 19.92 6.47
N THR A 461 -5.96 20.12 7.18
CA THR A 461 -5.01 21.18 6.87
C THR A 461 -4.29 20.84 5.57
N LYS A 462 -4.79 21.35 4.44
CA LYS A 462 -4.00 21.42 3.21
C LYS A 462 -2.87 22.43 3.42
N PRO A 463 -1.68 22.24 2.80
CA PRO A 463 -0.60 23.22 2.93
C PRO A 463 -1.11 24.61 2.56
N VAL A 464 -0.96 25.58 3.47
CA VAL A 464 -1.21 26.97 3.16
C VAL A 464 -0.06 27.44 2.27
N GLU A 465 -0.34 27.75 1.02
CA GLU A 465 0.60 28.46 0.16
C GLU A 465 0.86 29.84 0.79
N ASN A 466 2.03 30.03 1.40
CA ASN A 466 2.51 31.35 1.75
C ASN A 466 2.86 32.11 0.46
N THR A 467 1.91 32.79 -0.11
CA THR A 467 2.15 33.81 -1.11
C THR A 467 2.59 35.08 -0.42
N GLU A 468 3.89 35.39 -0.44
CA GLU A 468 4.33 36.78 -0.23
C GLU A 468 3.71 37.64 -1.33
N SER A 469 2.92 38.59 -0.91
CA SER A 469 2.18 39.51 -1.75
C SER A 469 3.12 40.44 -2.54
N THR A 470 3.09 40.31 -3.85
CA THR A 470 3.29 41.46 -4.74
C THR A 470 2.02 41.65 -5.56
N ASP A 471 1.36 42.80 -5.34
CA ASP A 471 0.15 43.20 -6.03
C ASP A 471 0.29 43.13 -7.56
N ALA A 472 -0.37 42.14 -8.14
CA ALA A 472 -0.87 42.18 -9.51
C ALA A 472 -2.08 41.27 -9.57
N GLN A 473 -3.27 41.86 -9.70
CA GLN A 473 -4.52 41.14 -9.91
C GLN A 473 -4.41 40.27 -11.15
N VAL A 474 -4.19 38.94 -10.94
CA VAL A 474 -4.39 37.91 -11.95
C VAL A 474 -5.57 37.08 -11.46
N GLU A 475 -6.69 37.15 -12.15
CA GLU A 475 -7.84 36.27 -11.94
C GLU A 475 -7.37 34.81 -12.06
N GLU A 476 -7.36 34.07 -10.94
CA GLU A 476 -7.09 32.63 -10.90
C GLU A 476 -8.17 31.89 -11.67
N GLN A 477 -7.76 31.28 -12.78
CA GLN A 477 -8.59 30.37 -13.54
C GLN A 477 -8.43 28.95 -12.96
N HIS A 478 -9.41 28.49 -12.17
CA HIS A 478 -9.52 27.09 -11.77
C HIS A 478 -9.76 26.19 -12.99
N PHE A 479 -8.75 25.40 -13.37
CA PHE A 479 -8.90 24.39 -14.41
C PHE A 479 -9.33 23.04 -13.78
N TYR A 480 -10.58 22.66 -14.02
CA TYR A 480 -11.07 21.34 -13.66
C TYR A 480 -10.45 20.26 -14.58
N THR A 481 -9.93 19.18 -14.00
CA THR A 481 -9.33 18.05 -14.75
C THR A 481 -10.38 17.17 -15.45
N GLU A 482 -11.65 17.22 -15.06
CA GLU A 482 -12.77 16.47 -15.63
C GLU A 482 -13.89 17.34 -16.20
N VAL A 483 -14.52 16.82 -17.29
CA VAL A 483 -15.70 17.45 -17.86
C VAL A 483 -16.92 17.01 -17.04
N LYS A 484 -17.45 17.93 -16.22
CA LYS A 484 -18.63 17.70 -15.38
C LYS A 484 -19.93 18.12 -16.09
N PRO A 485 -21.08 17.47 -15.81
CA PRO A 485 -22.37 18.00 -16.26
C PRO A 485 -22.61 19.43 -15.77
N GLY A 486 -23.20 20.28 -16.62
CA GLY A 486 -23.48 21.68 -16.27
C GLY A 486 -23.41 22.64 -17.46
N LYS A 487 -23.62 23.93 -17.20
CA LYS A 487 -23.58 24.96 -18.23
C LYS A 487 -22.17 25.45 -18.50
N TYR A 488 -21.82 25.48 -19.77
CA TYR A 488 -20.51 25.89 -20.27
C TYR A 488 -20.64 27.01 -21.29
N ARG A 489 -19.65 27.89 -21.36
CA ARG A 489 -19.56 28.94 -22.38
C ARG A 489 -18.31 28.73 -23.23
N HIS A 490 -18.50 28.59 -24.56
CA HIS A 490 -17.45 28.51 -25.54
C HIS A 490 -16.68 29.86 -25.60
N PHE A 491 -15.39 29.83 -25.92
CA PHE A 491 -14.57 31.04 -26.04
C PHE A 491 -15.10 32.07 -27.06
N LYS A 492 -15.94 31.62 -28.01
CA LYS A 492 -16.66 32.47 -28.96
C LYS A 492 -17.97 33.08 -28.43
N GLY A 493 -18.33 32.78 -27.16
CA GLY A 493 -19.47 33.38 -26.47
C GLY A 493 -20.74 32.53 -26.41
N ASN A 494 -20.85 31.44 -27.18
CA ASN A 494 -22.04 30.57 -27.19
C ASN A 494 -22.12 29.70 -25.93
N GLU A 495 -23.32 29.42 -25.44
CA GLU A 495 -23.57 28.61 -24.26
C GLU A 495 -24.08 27.21 -24.59
N TYR A 496 -23.66 26.23 -23.79
CA TYR A 496 -23.99 24.82 -23.95
C TYR A 496 -24.25 24.20 -22.58
N GLU A 497 -25.05 23.15 -22.55
CA GLU A 497 -25.27 22.32 -21.39
C GLU A 497 -24.62 20.96 -21.62
N VAL A 498 -23.55 20.65 -20.87
CA VAL A 498 -22.96 19.32 -20.86
C VAL A 498 -23.85 18.39 -20.05
N ILE A 499 -24.29 17.31 -20.68
CA ILE A 499 -25.18 16.31 -20.09
C ILE A 499 -24.36 15.22 -19.40
N GLY A 500 -23.20 14.84 -19.97
CA GLY A 500 -22.34 13.80 -19.46
C GLY A 500 -21.35 13.29 -20.50
N THR A 501 -20.81 12.09 -20.24
CA THR A 501 -19.94 11.39 -21.18
C THR A 501 -20.56 10.08 -21.64
N ALA A 502 -20.25 9.64 -22.86
CA ALA A 502 -20.67 8.37 -23.45
C ALA A 502 -19.49 7.69 -24.13
N LEU A 503 -19.57 6.38 -24.33
CA LEU A 503 -18.62 5.63 -25.15
C LEU A 503 -19.19 5.40 -26.55
N HIS A 504 -18.37 5.56 -27.57
CA HIS A 504 -18.74 5.19 -28.95
C HIS A 504 -18.87 3.67 -29.03
N SER A 505 -20.03 3.17 -29.51
CA SER A 505 -20.37 1.75 -29.44
C SER A 505 -19.43 0.81 -30.23
N GLU A 506 -18.77 1.31 -31.25
CA GLU A 506 -17.87 0.51 -32.11
C GLU A 506 -16.39 0.72 -31.78
N THR A 507 -16.00 1.94 -31.44
CA THR A 507 -14.58 2.28 -31.23
C THR A 507 -14.16 2.31 -29.77
N GLY A 508 -15.12 2.36 -28.82
CA GLY A 508 -14.85 2.55 -27.39
C GLY A 508 -14.34 3.95 -27.04
N GLU A 509 -14.31 4.89 -28.00
CA GLU A 509 -13.84 6.25 -27.76
C GLU A 509 -14.76 6.99 -26.78
N LYS A 510 -14.18 7.68 -25.79
CA LYS A 510 -14.93 8.49 -24.81
C LYS A 510 -15.35 9.81 -25.46
N LEU A 511 -16.63 10.13 -25.41
CA LEU A 511 -17.25 11.30 -26.00
C LEU A 511 -17.90 12.15 -24.90
N VAL A 512 -17.91 13.48 -25.06
CA VAL A 512 -18.74 14.41 -24.27
C VAL A 512 -20.05 14.64 -24.98
N VAL A 513 -21.16 14.44 -24.27
CA VAL A 513 -22.54 14.69 -24.78
C VAL A 513 -22.99 16.05 -24.25
N TYR A 514 -23.36 16.96 -25.16
CA TYR A 514 -23.79 18.30 -24.78
C TYR A 514 -24.89 18.84 -25.69
N LYS A 515 -25.69 19.77 -25.17
CA LYS A 515 -26.78 20.44 -25.85
C LYS A 515 -26.46 21.92 -26.09
N ALA A 516 -26.67 22.42 -27.30
CA ALA A 516 -26.57 23.85 -27.57
C ALA A 516 -27.72 24.60 -26.89
N LEU A 517 -27.41 25.70 -26.19
CA LEU A 517 -28.43 26.57 -25.57
C LEU A 517 -28.80 27.77 -26.44
N TYR A 518 -28.56 27.65 -27.76
CA TYR A 518 -28.90 28.63 -28.77
C TYR A 518 -29.44 27.93 -30.04
N ASN A 519 -30.14 28.65 -30.89
CA ASN A 519 -30.86 28.12 -32.05
C ASN A 519 -31.82 26.98 -31.68
N ASP A 520 -31.90 25.93 -32.49
CA ASP A 520 -32.84 24.81 -32.31
C ASP A 520 -32.45 23.81 -31.21
N GLY A 521 -31.38 24.07 -30.45
CA GLY A 521 -31.04 23.32 -29.24
C GLY A 521 -30.64 21.86 -29.49
N GLY A 522 -29.93 21.54 -30.57
CA GLY A 522 -29.53 20.19 -30.94
C GLY A 522 -28.57 19.54 -29.90
N LEU A 523 -28.69 18.20 -29.80
CA LEU A 523 -27.79 17.37 -28.99
C LEU A 523 -26.56 16.97 -29.83
N TRP A 524 -25.40 17.16 -29.29
CA TRP A 524 -24.11 16.94 -29.94
C TRP A 524 -23.19 16.06 -29.11
N VAL A 525 -22.25 15.38 -29.80
CA VAL A 525 -21.15 14.64 -29.16
C VAL A 525 -19.82 15.12 -29.73
N ARG A 526 -18.79 15.11 -28.90
CA ARG A 526 -17.40 15.47 -29.28
C ARG A 526 -16.40 14.57 -28.55
N PRO A 527 -15.28 14.15 -29.18
CA PRO A 527 -14.21 13.42 -28.51
C PRO A 527 -13.79 14.08 -27.21
N TYR A 528 -13.67 13.28 -26.14
CA TYR A 528 -13.41 13.77 -24.79
C TYR A 528 -12.08 14.53 -24.70
N ASP A 529 -11.05 14.03 -25.39
CA ASP A 529 -9.73 14.67 -25.37
C ASP A 529 -9.74 16.00 -26.13
N MET A 530 -10.43 16.07 -27.26
CA MET A 530 -10.65 17.33 -27.98
C MET A 530 -11.45 18.35 -27.16
N PHE A 531 -12.34 17.88 -26.28
CA PHE A 531 -13.10 18.76 -25.39
C PHE A 531 -12.23 19.37 -24.28
N LYS A 532 -11.12 18.72 -23.95
CA LYS A 532 -10.11 19.16 -22.94
C LYS A 532 -8.97 19.97 -23.52
N GLU A 533 -8.80 20.02 -24.81
CA GLU A 533 -7.68 20.67 -25.48
C GLU A 533 -7.58 22.16 -25.09
N ILE A 534 -6.36 22.61 -24.78
CA ILE A 534 -6.11 24.00 -24.40
C ILE A 534 -5.63 24.76 -25.66
N ILE A 535 -6.41 25.74 -26.08
CA ILE A 535 -6.03 26.65 -27.18
C ILE A 535 -5.48 27.94 -26.59
N GLU A 536 -4.34 28.42 -27.10
CA GLU A 536 -3.81 29.74 -26.80
C GLU A 536 -4.20 30.72 -27.90
N LYS A 537 -4.90 31.79 -27.52
CA LYS A 537 -5.29 32.86 -28.42
C LYS A 537 -5.10 34.21 -27.73
N ASP A 538 -4.42 35.13 -28.37
CA ASP A 538 -4.15 36.50 -27.90
C ASP A 538 -3.45 36.54 -26.51
N GLY A 539 -2.53 35.58 -26.24
CA GLY A 539 -1.79 35.49 -24.99
C GLY A 539 -2.63 34.94 -23.81
N LYS A 540 -3.84 34.44 -24.07
CA LYS A 540 -4.71 33.79 -23.07
C LYS A 540 -4.95 32.33 -23.44
N LYS A 541 -4.82 31.46 -22.45
CA LYS A 541 -5.10 30.03 -22.59
C LYS A 541 -6.61 29.77 -22.38
N PHE A 542 -7.23 29.11 -23.34
CA PHE A 542 -8.62 28.65 -23.29
C PHE A 542 -8.64 27.14 -23.48
N ARG A 543 -9.52 26.42 -22.76
CA ARG A 543 -9.89 25.08 -23.22
C ARG A 543 -10.70 25.21 -24.50
N ASP A 544 -10.41 24.38 -25.49
CA ASP A 544 -10.95 24.52 -26.86
C ASP A 544 -12.46 24.55 -26.91
N SER A 545 -13.17 24.08 -25.92
CA SER A 545 -14.60 24.05 -26.05
C SER A 545 -15.39 24.88 -25.07
N LEU A 546 -15.16 24.90 -23.78
CA LEU A 546 -16.19 25.51 -22.91
C LEU A 546 -15.70 25.77 -21.47
N ARG A 547 -16.06 26.91 -20.94
CA ARG A 547 -15.84 27.29 -19.53
C ARG A 547 -17.13 27.04 -18.73
N LEU A 548 -17.03 26.32 -17.60
CA LEU A 548 -18.18 26.14 -16.69
C LEU A 548 -18.67 27.50 -16.18
N ILE A 549 -19.95 27.75 -16.31
CA ILE A 549 -20.58 28.96 -15.75
C ILE A 549 -21.10 28.58 -14.36
N ASN A 550 -20.43 29.07 -13.31
CA ASN A 550 -21.00 28.98 -11.96
C ASN A 550 -22.28 29.85 -11.93
N THR A 551 -23.42 29.20 -11.84
CA THR A 551 -24.64 29.88 -11.40
C THR A 551 -24.53 30.09 -9.90
N LEU A 552 -24.46 31.38 -9.46
CA LEU A 552 -24.65 31.80 -8.09
C LEU A 552 -25.99 31.33 -7.51
#